data_89ebf1630c785f419ec399eef5d79bcb
#
_entry.id   89ebf1630c785f419ec399eef5d79bcb
#
_cell.length_a   1.000
_cell.length_b   1.000
_cell.length_c   1.000
_cell.angle_alpha   90.00
_cell.angle_beta   90.00
_cell.angle_gamma   90.00
#
_symmetry.space_group_name_H-M   'P 1'
#
loop_
_entity.id
_entity.type
_entity.pdbx_description
1 polymer ?
#
loop_
_entity_poly.entity_id
_entity_poly.type
_entity_poly.pdbx_seq_one_letter_code
_entity_poly.pdbx_strand_id
1 'polypeptide(L)'
;MRKNQAGYLLLLSIFILVVIGFIGLNAVYMFAGSSGSTANFMMAEQAFFDATSGIEKGSRYVLTPSLTTAAARITCAGVNGNTNLTNSAIGSGSFTVTSVSGAKYKAATTLTSAVTSTAATIPVASTTGFAPTGRFYIDGEVIDYVSLTTTSFTAVSRGSAYTLPSSHTSGTYVSQYLCLLDSKGGVPSITSPQVTQEIQRGVQLQDAWAAGVVTGNTYVFTHWNNPTELVWTNSAVTNATTKNTIIGMTMLSHAEGWAVGTINNTTFNIIHYVNGTWTPYTSLTATCNTQTLNAVSAVSSQEAFAVGNTFLPTLCALGSASLTILRWNGTAWSALSSTTTPSIPAAATGNQSLNDIKTLDTSGNGKANLGFAVGAAGYILQYNGTAWTKATSPTTKALSGVFIVSTTEAWAVGAAGTIIKWNGTAWSTFTSPTTAAFNSVKLIDSNGNGTADVGCAVGNGGLVAFYNGTSWTLNSTGTTNYFDCIIFNANDIYVVGAAGTIVHWDGSGVWNSISSGVTTQLNTAAKVYPRTTPYSNWSQILP
;
A
#
# COMPACT_ATOMS: atom_id res chain seq x y z
N MET A 1 -26.31 88.80 12.12
CA MET A 1 -26.01 87.53 11.37
C MET A 1 -25.81 86.37 12.32
N ARG A 2 -26.80 85.91 13.08
CA ARG A 2 -26.67 84.74 14.01
C ARG A 2 -27.84 83.74 13.97
N LYS A 3 -28.78 83.85 13.00
CA LYS A 3 -29.97 82.96 12.96
C LYS A 3 -29.86 81.73 11.99
N ASN A 4 -28.83 81.62 11.18
CA ASN A 4 -28.73 80.50 10.20
C ASN A 4 -27.81 79.34 10.63
N GLN A 5 -27.07 79.47 11.76
CA GLN A 5 -26.16 78.38 12.18
C GLN A 5 -26.88 77.21 12.89
N ALA A 6 -28.01 77.46 13.55
CA ALA A 6 -28.76 76.43 14.22
C ALA A 6 -29.43 75.41 13.25
N GLY A 7 -29.90 75.91 12.09
CA GLY A 7 -30.48 75.03 11.06
C GLY A 7 -29.45 74.16 10.35
N TYR A 8 -28.24 74.67 10.16
CA TYR A 8 -27.15 73.88 9.54
C TYR A 8 -26.62 72.79 10.45
N LEU A 9 -26.51 73.09 11.75
CA LEU A 9 -26.13 72.08 12.77
C LEU A 9 -27.18 70.95 12.90
N LEU A 10 -28.46 71.23 12.79
CA LEU A 10 -29.51 70.24 12.81
C LEU A 10 -29.46 69.34 11.58
N LEU A 11 -29.26 69.91 10.38
CA LEU A 11 -29.11 69.16 9.11
C LEU A 11 -27.87 68.27 9.15
N LEU A 12 -26.75 68.76 9.65
CA LEU A 12 -25.50 68.03 9.77
C LEU A 12 -25.64 66.87 10.77
N SER A 13 -26.35 67.08 11.93
CA SER A 13 -26.56 66.03 12.89
C SER A 13 -27.47 64.92 12.36
N ILE A 14 -28.52 65.27 11.61
CA ILE A 14 -29.38 64.29 10.93
C ILE A 14 -28.60 63.52 9.88
N PHE A 15 -27.75 64.16 9.08
CA PHE A 15 -26.90 63.54 8.09
C PHE A 15 -25.91 62.55 8.73
N ILE A 16 -25.25 62.94 9.84
CA ILE A 16 -24.34 62.08 10.60
C ILE A 16 -25.08 60.85 11.16
N LEU A 17 -26.28 61.05 11.74
CA LEU A 17 -27.11 59.96 12.25
C LEU A 17 -27.51 58.97 11.14
N VAL A 18 -27.90 59.44 9.97
CA VAL A 18 -28.24 58.57 8.83
C VAL A 18 -27.02 57.82 8.34
N VAL A 19 -25.85 58.47 8.25
CA VAL A 19 -24.59 57.83 7.81
C VAL A 19 -24.15 56.75 8.83
N ILE A 20 -24.22 57.05 10.13
CA ILE A 20 -23.89 56.06 11.19
C ILE A 20 -24.88 54.92 11.14
N GLY A 21 -26.18 55.18 10.96
CA GLY A 21 -27.21 54.14 10.82
C GLY A 21 -26.96 53.24 9.60
N PHE A 22 -26.56 53.80 8.47
CA PHE A 22 -26.24 53.05 7.25
C PHE A 22 -24.97 52.21 7.42
N ILE A 23 -23.92 52.77 8.06
CA ILE A 23 -22.69 52.01 8.37
C ILE A 23 -22.99 50.86 9.35
N GLY A 24 -23.79 51.12 10.39
CA GLY A 24 -24.21 50.10 11.34
C GLY A 24 -25.00 48.96 10.68
N LEU A 25 -25.94 49.31 9.78
CA LEU A 25 -26.72 48.32 9.06
C LEU A 25 -25.83 47.46 8.14
N ASN A 26 -24.91 48.07 7.40
CA ASN A 26 -23.97 47.31 6.55
C ASN A 26 -23.01 46.44 7.38
N ALA A 27 -22.57 46.92 8.56
CA ALA A 27 -21.76 46.09 9.46
C ALA A 27 -22.53 44.87 9.97
N VAL A 28 -23.80 45.01 10.30
CA VAL A 28 -24.67 43.89 10.68
C VAL A 28 -24.87 42.92 9.53
N TYR A 29 -25.10 43.41 8.31
CA TYR A 29 -25.20 42.53 7.13
C TYR A 29 -23.88 41.78 6.81
N MET A 30 -22.73 42.42 6.92
CA MET A 30 -21.43 41.79 6.76
C MET A 30 -21.15 40.75 7.86
N PHE A 31 -21.49 41.05 9.10
CA PHE A 31 -21.36 40.13 10.23
C PHE A 31 -22.29 38.93 10.09
N ALA A 32 -23.55 39.14 9.71
CA ALA A 32 -24.50 38.06 9.48
C ALA A 32 -24.06 37.18 8.29
N GLY A 33 -23.58 37.78 7.22
CA GLY A 33 -23.06 37.05 6.05
C GLY A 33 -21.80 36.24 6.36
N SER A 34 -20.85 36.81 7.10
CA SER A 34 -19.63 36.09 7.50
C SER A 34 -19.92 34.97 8.51
N SER A 35 -20.83 35.19 9.43
CA SER A 35 -21.29 34.19 10.40
C SER A 35 -21.99 33.01 9.69
N GLY A 36 -22.86 33.28 8.71
CA GLY A 36 -23.52 32.26 7.92
C GLY A 36 -22.52 31.47 7.05
N SER A 37 -21.55 32.15 6.45
CA SER A 37 -20.48 31.50 5.67
C SER A 37 -19.60 30.58 6.53
N THR A 38 -19.23 31.01 7.73
CA THR A 38 -18.46 30.19 8.68
C THR A 38 -19.26 28.98 9.16
N ALA A 39 -20.55 29.16 9.46
CA ALA A 39 -21.43 28.06 9.86
C ALA A 39 -21.59 27.03 8.74
N ASN A 40 -21.77 27.47 7.49
CA ASN A 40 -21.86 26.58 6.33
C ASN A 40 -20.54 25.83 6.09
N PHE A 41 -19.39 26.47 6.27
CA PHE A 41 -18.09 25.81 6.17
C PHE A 41 -17.93 24.72 7.23
N MET A 42 -18.24 24.99 8.48
CA MET A 42 -18.20 23.99 9.57
C MET A 42 -19.16 22.83 9.34
N MET A 43 -20.37 23.10 8.82
CA MET A 43 -21.31 22.05 8.44
C MET A 43 -20.80 21.22 7.26
N ALA A 44 -20.10 21.82 6.29
CA ALA A 44 -19.50 21.08 5.16
C ALA A 44 -18.37 20.16 5.62
N GLU A 45 -17.51 20.60 6.53
CA GLU A 45 -16.50 19.74 7.15
C GLU A 45 -17.14 18.57 7.92
N GLN A 46 -18.16 18.84 8.73
CA GLN A 46 -18.86 17.78 9.45
C GLN A 46 -19.52 16.78 8.49
N ALA A 47 -20.21 17.25 7.45
CA ALA A 47 -20.81 16.38 6.45
C ALA A 47 -19.75 15.52 5.70
N PHE A 48 -18.55 16.06 5.50
CA PHE A 48 -17.41 15.29 4.97
C PHE A 48 -16.95 14.20 5.93
N PHE A 49 -16.80 14.48 7.22
CA PHE A 49 -16.46 13.48 8.24
C PHE A 49 -17.53 12.40 8.34
N ASP A 50 -18.81 12.77 8.25
CA ASP A 50 -19.92 11.82 8.25
C ASP A 50 -19.86 10.89 7.03
N ALA A 51 -19.64 11.44 5.84
CA ALA A 51 -19.45 10.66 4.61
C ALA A 51 -18.23 9.73 4.70
N THR A 52 -17.10 10.20 5.23
CA THR A 52 -15.87 9.41 5.43
C THR A 52 -16.12 8.25 6.40
N SER A 53 -16.79 8.51 7.51
CA SER A 53 -17.17 7.49 8.49
C SER A 53 -18.09 6.44 7.88
N GLY A 54 -19.01 6.87 7.00
CA GLY A 54 -19.87 5.98 6.23
C GLY A 54 -19.08 5.04 5.32
N ILE A 55 -18.10 5.57 4.57
CA ILE A 55 -17.21 4.76 3.72
C ILE A 55 -16.44 3.72 4.53
N GLU A 56 -15.89 4.09 5.68
CA GLU A 56 -15.17 3.13 6.54
C GLU A 56 -16.10 2.02 7.04
N LYS A 57 -17.29 2.39 7.52
CA LYS A 57 -18.28 1.42 7.99
C LYS A 57 -18.80 0.52 6.87
N GLY A 58 -19.06 1.08 5.68
CA GLY A 58 -19.46 0.34 4.49
C GLY A 58 -18.38 -0.60 3.98
N SER A 59 -17.14 -0.15 3.93
CA SER A 59 -15.98 -0.98 3.56
C SER A 59 -15.82 -2.15 4.52
N ARG A 60 -15.91 -1.90 5.83
CA ARG A 60 -15.85 -2.93 6.86
C ARG A 60 -17.01 -3.92 6.73
N TYR A 61 -18.23 -3.46 6.45
CA TYR A 61 -19.38 -4.33 6.21
C TYR A 61 -19.16 -5.28 5.03
N VAL A 62 -18.64 -4.76 3.91
CA VAL A 62 -18.33 -5.56 2.71
C VAL A 62 -17.18 -6.55 2.98
N LEU A 63 -16.17 -6.14 3.75
CA LEU A 63 -14.97 -6.95 4.01
C LEU A 63 -15.09 -7.88 5.23
N THR A 64 -16.17 -7.82 6.00
CA THR A 64 -16.38 -8.69 7.18
C THR A 64 -17.51 -9.68 6.88
N PRO A 65 -17.22 -10.89 6.40
CA PRO A 65 -18.24 -11.90 6.16
C PRO A 65 -18.83 -12.39 7.48
N SER A 66 -20.10 -12.70 7.46
CA SER A 66 -20.71 -13.46 8.56
C SER A 66 -20.12 -14.87 8.58
N LEU A 67 -19.39 -15.21 9.63
CA LEU A 67 -18.66 -16.47 9.83
C LEU A 67 -19.55 -17.73 9.90
N THR A 68 -20.84 -17.67 9.57
CA THR A 68 -21.78 -18.75 9.82
C THR A 68 -22.01 -19.71 8.66
N THR A 69 -21.56 -19.41 7.44
CA THR A 69 -21.67 -20.35 6.32
C THR A 69 -20.56 -20.14 5.29
N ALA A 70 -19.93 -21.25 4.85
CA ALA A 70 -18.91 -21.29 3.79
C ALA A 70 -19.39 -20.75 2.40
N ALA A 71 -20.63 -20.28 2.30
CA ALA A 71 -21.26 -19.75 1.09
C ALA A 71 -21.53 -18.24 1.16
N ALA A 72 -21.22 -17.55 2.24
CA ALA A 72 -21.38 -16.09 2.33
C ALA A 72 -20.24 -15.41 1.56
N ARG A 73 -20.38 -15.38 0.26
CA ARG A 73 -19.50 -14.60 -0.63
C ARG A 73 -19.59 -13.14 -0.22
N ILE A 74 -18.45 -12.49 -0.14
CA ILE A 74 -18.38 -11.04 -0.06
C ILE A 74 -18.99 -10.50 -1.32
N THR A 75 -20.07 -9.81 -1.17
CA THR A 75 -20.76 -9.18 -2.29
C THR A 75 -21.17 -7.78 -1.90
N CYS A 76 -21.29 -6.90 -2.87
CA CYS A 76 -21.96 -5.61 -2.69
C CYS A 76 -23.46 -5.77 -2.38
N ALA A 77 -24.01 -6.98 -2.55
CA ALA A 77 -25.36 -7.29 -2.18
C ALA A 77 -25.57 -7.07 -0.68
N GLY A 78 -26.61 -6.36 -0.33
CA GLY A 78 -26.93 -6.05 1.05
C GLY A 78 -26.35 -4.73 1.59
N VAL A 79 -25.50 -4.02 0.86
CA VAL A 79 -25.12 -2.64 1.21
C VAL A 79 -26.35 -1.74 1.08
N ASN A 80 -27.03 -1.82 -0.05
CA ASN A 80 -28.25 -1.05 -0.29
C ASN A 80 -29.39 -1.54 0.62
N GLY A 81 -30.00 -0.61 1.37
CA GLY A 81 -31.08 -0.92 2.30
C GLY A 81 -30.63 -1.49 3.65
N ASN A 82 -29.33 -1.60 3.90
CA ASN A 82 -28.82 -1.98 5.22
C ASN A 82 -29.11 -0.88 6.24
N THR A 83 -29.83 -1.20 7.30
CA THR A 83 -30.25 -0.22 8.33
C THR A 83 -29.06 0.41 9.07
N ASN A 84 -27.94 -0.30 9.20
CA ASN A 84 -26.71 0.21 9.83
C ASN A 84 -25.90 1.14 8.92
N LEU A 85 -26.21 1.15 7.61
CA LEU A 85 -25.54 1.96 6.59
C LEU A 85 -26.45 3.03 6.01
N THR A 86 -27.75 3.02 6.37
CA THR A 86 -28.75 3.97 5.90
C THR A 86 -29.14 4.93 7.01
N ASN A 87 -29.03 6.21 6.77
CA ASN A 87 -29.36 7.27 7.74
C ASN A 87 -28.72 7.04 9.13
N SER A 88 -27.50 6.56 9.14
CA SER A 88 -26.78 6.21 10.37
C SER A 88 -26.28 7.47 11.04
N ALA A 89 -26.76 7.75 12.26
CA ALA A 89 -26.36 8.94 13.02
C ALA A 89 -24.89 8.88 13.44
N ILE A 90 -24.23 10.03 13.36
CA ILE A 90 -22.86 10.23 13.82
C ILE A 90 -22.66 11.69 14.23
N GLY A 91 -22.26 11.94 15.50
CA GLY A 91 -22.13 13.31 15.99
C GLY A 91 -23.43 14.11 15.84
N SER A 92 -23.33 15.29 15.21
CA SER A 92 -24.47 16.17 14.89
C SER A 92 -25.07 15.94 13.51
N GLY A 93 -24.63 14.92 12.77
CA GLY A 93 -25.10 14.59 11.43
C GLY A 93 -25.43 13.11 11.25
N SER A 94 -25.54 12.69 10.01
CA SER A 94 -25.73 11.29 9.65
C SER A 94 -25.21 11.00 8.24
N PHE A 95 -25.04 9.70 7.92
CA PHE A 95 -24.62 9.25 6.59
C PHE A 95 -25.51 8.15 6.05
N THR A 96 -25.48 8.00 4.75
CA THR A 96 -26.03 6.84 4.02
C THR A 96 -25.00 6.31 3.04
N VAL A 97 -24.76 5.01 3.08
CA VAL A 97 -23.88 4.31 2.15
C VAL A 97 -24.70 3.48 1.19
N THR A 98 -24.38 3.60 -0.08
CA THR A 98 -24.97 2.77 -1.15
C THR A 98 -23.86 2.11 -1.97
N SER A 99 -24.13 0.96 -2.55
CA SER A 99 -23.28 0.40 -3.60
C SER A 99 -23.77 0.91 -4.96
N VAL A 100 -22.83 1.36 -5.78
CA VAL A 100 -23.12 1.95 -7.08
C VAL A 100 -22.88 0.91 -8.17
N SER A 101 -23.78 0.82 -9.15
CA SER A 101 -23.63 -0.08 -10.31
C SER A 101 -22.55 0.40 -11.28
N GLY A 102 -21.97 -0.55 -12.05
CA GLY A 102 -20.76 -0.45 -12.85
C GLY A 102 -20.55 0.74 -13.78
N ALA A 103 -21.61 1.42 -14.23
CA ALA A 103 -21.50 2.55 -15.17
C ALA A 103 -20.79 3.80 -14.62
N LYS A 104 -20.61 3.91 -13.30
CA LYS A 104 -19.94 5.05 -12.64
C LYS A 104 -18.45 4.80 -12.32
N TYR A 105 -17.89 3.64 -12.62
CA TYR A 105 -16.48 3.32 -12.34
C TYR A 105 -15.56 3.94 -13.37
N LYS A 106 -14.43 4.50 -12.95
CA LYS A 106 -13.38 4.97 -13.88
C LYS A 106 -12.62 3.82 -14.56
N ALA A 107 -12.45 2.69 -13.87
CA ALA A 107 -11.91 1.45 -14.42
C ALA A 107 -13.02 0.41 -14.47
N ALA A 108 -14.00 0.63 -15.32
CA ALA A 108 -15.03 -0.32 -15.67
C ALA A 108 -15.16 -0.40 -17.19
N THR A 109 -15.47 -1.59 -17.65
CA THR A 109 -15.67 -1.90 -19.06
C THR A 109 -16.75 -2.96 -19.16
N THR A 110 -17.05 -3.41 -20.36
CA THR A 110 -18.00 -4.52 -20.60
C THR A 110 -17.35 -5.57 -21.48
N LEU A 111 -17.75 -6.82 -21.32
CA LEU A 111 -17.38 -7.90 -22.23
C LEU A 111 -17.93 -7.62 -23.63
N THR A 112 -17.07 -7.75 -24.66
CA THR A 112 -17.46 -7.60 -26.07
C THR A 112 -18.00 -8.90 -26.65
N SER A 113 -17.68 -10.04 -26.03
CA SER A 113 -18.23 -11.36 -26.37
C SER A 113 -18.40 -12.20 -25.12
N ALA A 114 -19.20 -13.26 -25.20
CA ALA A 114 -19.31 -14.24 -24.13
C ALA A 114 -17.97 -14.95 -23.89
N VAL A 115 -17.64 -15.23 -22.63
CA VAL A 115 -16.41 -15.94 -22.22
C VAL A 115 -16.78 -17.20 -21.45
N THR A 116 -16.05 -18.27 -21.70
CA THR A 116 -16.21 -19.54 -20.96
C THR A 116 -15.46 -19.49 -19.62
N SER A 117 -15.76 -20.41 -18.71
CA SER A 117 -15.04 -20.57 -17.44
C SER A 117 -13.55 -20.87 -17.57
N THR A 118 -13.09 -21.32 -18.73
CA THR A 118 -11.68 -21.66 -19.00
C THR A 118 -10.96 -20.66 -19.92
N ALA A 119 -11.60 -19.56 -20.27
CA ALA A 119 -11.00 -18.56 -21.16
C ALA A 119 -9.73 -17.96 -20.53
N ALA A 120 -8.61 -17.99 -21.25
CA ALA A 120 -7.32 -17.41 -20.87
C ALA A 120 -7.18 -15.93 -21.31
N THR A 121 -8.13 -15.42 -22.07
CA THR A 121 -8.20 -14.04 -22.53
C THR A 121 -9.63 -13.54 -22.36
N ILE A 122 -9.78 -12.35 -21.82
CA ILE A 122 -11.08 -11.72 -21.57
C ILE A 122 -11.21 -10.48 -22.46
N PRO A 123 -12.02 -10.56 -23.53
CA PRO A 123 -12.24 -9.47 -24.47
C PRO A 123 -13.20 -8.42 -23.88
N VAL A 124 -12.79 -7.16 -23.92
CA VAL A 124 -13.53 -6.03 -23.34
C VAL A 124 -13.58 -4.85 -24.29
N ALA A 125 -14.50 -3.93 -24.05
CA ALA A 125 -14.66 -2.72 -24.89
C ALA A 125 -13.45 -1.78 -24.77
N SER A 126 -12.84 -1.67 -23.57
CA SER A 126 -11.64 -0.89 -23.34
C SER A 126 -10.96 -1.33 -22.04
N THR A 127 -9.65 -1.30 -21.99
CA THR A 127 -8.86 -1.51 -20.77
C THR A 127 -8.34 -0.18 -20.18
N THR A 128 -8.77 0.95 -20.73
CA THR A 128 -8.38 2.27 -20.23
C THR A 128 -8.74 2.44 -18.75
N GLY A 129 -7.77 2.85 -17.95
CA GLY A 129 -7.93 3.03 -16.50
C GLY A 129 -7.58 1.81 -15.65
N PHE A 130 -7.42 0.63 -16.26
CA PHE A 130 -6.90 -0.55 -15.56
C PHE A 130 -5.36 -0.51 -15.46
N ALA A 131 -4.83 -1.06 -14.37
CA ALA A 131 -3.38 -1.21 -14.21
C ALA A 131 -2.83 -2.23 -15.25
N PRO A 132 -1.53 -2.19 -15.59
CA PRO A 132 -0.94 -3.16 -16.53
C PRO A 132 -1.07 -4.61 -16.09
N THR A 133 -1.09 -4.88 -14.79
CA THR A 133 -1.35 -6.17 -14.14
C THR A 133 -2.29 -5.96 -12.96
N GLY A 134 -3.04 -6.98 -12.55
CA GLY A 134 -3.90 -6.80 -11.39
C GLY A 134 -5.07 -7.77 -11.29
N ARG A 135 -6.14 -7.29 -10.72
CA ARG A 135 -7.38 -8.02 -10.45
C ARG A 135 -8.57 -7.25 -10.96
N PHE A 136 -9.55 -7.97 -11.50
CA PHE A 136 -10.88 -7.43 -11.81
C PHE A 136 -11.98 -8.43 -11.42
N TYR A 137 -13.22 -7.95 -11.47
CA TYR A 137 -14.40 -8.68 -11.01
C TYR A 137 -15.45 -8.74 -12.12
N ILE A 138 -16.05 -9.92 -12.33
CA ILE A 138 -17.19 -10.15 -13.24
C ILE A 138 -18.22 -11.00 -12.51
N ASP A 139 -19.46 -10.51 -12.29
CA ASP A 139 -20.56 -11.25 -11.66
C ASP A 139 -20.18 -11.98 -10.37
N GLY A 140 -19.28 -11.42 -9.58
CA GLY A 140 -18.77 -12.02 -8.35
C GLY A 140 -17.64 -13.06 -8.54
N GLU A 141 -17.19 -13.33 -9.78
CA GLU A 141 -15.94 -14.02 -10.02
C GLU A 141 -14.78 -13.03 -9.91
N VAL A 142 -13.72 -13.47 -9.24
CA VAL A 142 -12.44 -12.76 -9.14
C VAL A 142 -11.49 -13.32 -10.19
N ILE A 143 -10.93 -12.44 -11.01
CA ILE A 143 -10.01 -12.81 -12.09
C ILE A 143 -8.74 -11.98 -11.97
N ASP A 144 -7.60 -12.65 -11.87
CA ASP A 144 -6.29 -12.02 -11.89
C ASP A 144 -5.73 -12.02 -13.32
N TYR A 145 -4.99 -10.97 -13.69
CA TYR A 145 -4.38 -10.84 -15.02
C TYR A 145 -2.95 -10.31 -14.91
N VAL A 146 -2.08 -10.77 -15.83
CA VAL A 146 -0.67 -10.38 -15.88
C VAL A 146 -0.41 -9.33 -16.94
N SER A 147 -1.22 -9.27 -17.98
CA SER A 147 -1.07 -8.30 -19.04
C SER A 147 -2.42 -7.91 -19.65
N LEU A 148 -2.43 -6.79 -20.36
CA LEU A 148 -3.60 -6.32 -21.09
C LEU A 148 -3.19 -5.70 -22.44
N THR A 149 -4.13 -5.71 -23.38
CA THR A 149 -4.11 -4.91 -24.61
C THR A 149 -5.11 -3.76 -24.45
N THR A 150 -5.31 -2.97 -25.48
CA THR A 150 -6.35 -1.90 -25.44
C THR A 150 -7.78 -2.44 -25.29
N THR A 151 -8.01 -3.72 -25.63
CA THR A 151 -9.35 -4.33 -25.68
C THR A 151 -9.43 -5.73 -25.08
N SER A 152 -8.43 -6.17 -24.34
CA SER A 152 -8.49 -7.47 -23.66
C SER A 152 -7.55 -7.56 -22.47
N PHE A 153 -7.93 -8.37 -21.48
CA PHE A 153 -7.02 -8.87 -20.46
C PHE A 153 -6.49 -10.22 -20.89
N THR A 154 -5.19 -10.44 -20.73
CA THR A 154 -4.50 -11.65 -21.20
C THR A 154 -3.77 -12.34 -20.05
N ALA A 155 -3.43 -13.61 -20.24
CA ALA A 155 -2.82 -14.45 -19.22
C ALA A 155 -3.59 -14.37 -17.89
N VAL A 156 -4.91 -14.61 -17.95
CA VAL A 156 -5.78 -14.51 -16.80
C VAL A 156 -5.80 -15.80 -15.98
N SER A 157 -5.89 -15.64 -14.64
CA SER A 157 -6.20 -16.72 -13.71
C SER A 157 -7.68 -16.57 -13.28
N ARG A 158 -8.48 -17.58 -13.62
CA ARG A 158 -9.92 -17.60 -13.37
C ARG A 158 -10.23 -18.11 -11.97
N GLY A 159 -11.32 -17.62 -11.39
CA GLY A 159 -11.77 -18.08 -10.08
C GLY A 159 -10.80 -17.80 -8.94
N SER A 160 -10.02 -16.72 -9.04
CA SER A 160 -9.10 -16.29 -7.98
C SER A 160 -9.86 -15.96 -6.69
N ALA A 161 -9.13 -15.88 -5.56
CA ALA A 161 -9.70 -15.55 -4.27
C ALA A 161 -10.91 -16.42 -3.89
N TYR A 162 -10.79 -17.74 -4.13
CA TYR A 162 -11.84 -18.75 -3.79
C TYR A 162 -13.20 -18.54 -4.47
N THR A 163 -13.25 -17.75 -5.53
CA THR A 163 -14.41 -17.73 -6.39
C THR A 163 -14.38 -18.91 -7.37
N LEU A 164 -15.50 -19.28 -7.94
CA LEU A 164 -15.57 -20.35 -8.94
C LEU A 164 -15.51 -19.75 -10.34
N PRO A 165 -14.64 -20.28 -11.23
CA PRO A 165 -14.67 -19.90 -12.64
C PRO A 165 -16.06 -20.15 -13.23
N SER A 166 -16.64 -19.15 -13.86
CA SER A 166 -17.97 -19.23 -14.49
C SER A 166 -17.97 -18.64 -15.89
N SER A 167 -18.98 -19.02 -16.69
CA SER A 167 -19.19 -18.39 -17.99
C SER A 167 -19.92 -17.07 -17.82
N HIS A 168 -19.53 -16.05 -18.59
CA HIS A 168 -20.13 -14.73 -18.55
C HIS A 168 -20.63 -14.34 -19.95
N THR A 169 -21.75 -13.65 -20.01
CA THR A 169 -22.37 -13.21 -21.28
C THR A 169 -21.73 -11.93 -21.80
N SER A 170 -21.83 -11.69 -23.09
CA SER A 170 -21.47 -10.40 -23.70
C SER A 170 -22.26 -9.26 -23.03
N GLY A 171 -21.63 -8.11 -22.85
CA GLY A 171 -22.21 -6.94 -22.19
C GLY A 171 -22.10 -6.96 -20.67
N THR A 172 -21.67 -8.08 -20.04
CA THR A 172 -21.44 -8.12 -18.59
C THR A 172 -20.37 -7.13 -18.18
N TYR A 173 -20.59 -6.43 -17.06
CA TYR A 173 -19.62 -5.47 -16.53
C TYR A 173 -18.39 -6.15 -15.95
N VAL A 174 -17.24 -5.55 -16.25
CA VAL A 174 -15.92 -5.88 -15.72
C VAL A 174 -15.44 -4.69 -14.91
N SER A 175 -15.13 -4.87 -13.64
CA SER A 175 -14.75 -3.80 -12.72
C SER A 175 -13.46 -4.10 -11.99
N GLN A 176 -12.63 -3.08 -11.77
CA GLN A 176 -11.43 -3.19 -10.95
C GLN A 176 -11.76 -3.37 -9.45
N TYR A 177 -12.97 -3.07 -9.03
CA TYR A 177 -13.39 -3.14 -7.63
C TYR A 177 -14.49 -4.18 -7.43
N LEU A 178 -14.45 -4.86 -6.29
CA LEU A 178 -15.54 -5.72 -5.84
C LEU A 178 -16.81 -4.91 -5.63
N CYS A 179 -16.67 -3.76 -4.96
CA CYS A 179 -17.72 -2.77 -4.73
C CYS A 179 -17.20 -1.37 -5.01
N LEU A 180 -18.04 -0.50 -5.58
CA LEU A 180 -17.93 0.93 -5.43
C LEU A 180 -18.97 1.36 -4.40
N LEU A 181 -18.50 1.88 -3.29
CA LEU A 181 -19.32 2.47 -2.25
C LEU A 181 -19.43 3.97 -2.50
N ASP A 182 -20.64 4.48 -2.35
CA ASP A 182 -20.98 5.88 -2.36
C ASP A 182 -21.54 6.23 -0.98
N SER A 183 -20.89 7.15 -0.28
CA SER A 183 -21.32 7.60 1.04
C SER A 183 -21.67 9.06 0.99
N LYS A 184 -22.91 9.37 1.38
CA LYS A 184 -23.40 10.74 1.57
C LYS A 184 -23.49 11.04 3.04
N GLY A 185 -22.76 12.07 3.48
CA GLY A 185 -22.92 12.67 4.80
C GLY A 185 -23.79 13.92 4.74
N GLY A 186 -24.60 14.17 5.76
CA GLY A 186 -25.48 15.33 5.81
C GLY A 186 -25.66 15.88 7.21
N VAL A 187 -25.63 17.20 7.34
CA VAL A 187 -25.81 17.94 8.60
C VAL A 187 -27.01 18.86 8.48
N PRO A 188 -27.93 18.90 9.47
CA PRO A 188 -27.98 18.09 10.70
C PRO A 188 -28.37 16.62 10.50
N SER A 189 -28.85 16.24 9.35
CA SER A 189 -29.22 14.87 9.01
C SER A 189 -29.24 14.68 7.50
N ILE A 190 -28.92 13.47 7.00
CA ILE A 190 -28.99 13.15 5.56
C ILE A 190 -30.43 13.17 5.01
N THR A 191 -31.45 13.04 5.86
CA THR A 191 -32.86 13.09 5.45
C THR A 191 -33.39 14.51 5.28
N SER A 192 -32.79 15.50 5.94
CA SER A 192 -33.13 16.92 5.81
C SER A 192 -31.87 17.76 5.95
N PRO A 193 -30.93 17.64 5.02
CA PRO A 193 -29.63 18.25 5.16
C PRO A 193 -29.68 19.73 4.79
N GLN A 194 -28.93 20.55 5.55
CA GLN A 194 -28.56 21.91 5.14
C GLN A 194 -27.31 21.88 4.26
N VAL A 195 -26.39 20.93 4.54
CA VAL A 195 -25.19 20.70 3.75
C VAL A 195 -25.00 19.20 3.58
N THR A 196 -24.63 18.77 2.37
CA THR A 196 -24.26 17.39 2.08
C THR A 196 -22.89 17.30 1.45
N GLN A 197 -22.19 16.20 1.74
CA GLN A 197 -20.94 15.81 1.07
C GLN A 197 -21.05 14.35 0.62
N GLU A 198 -20.49 14.04 -0.53
CA GLU A 198 -20.50 12.70 -1.12
C GLU A 198 -19.06 12.23 -1.36
N ILE A 199 -18.75 11.03 -0.93
CA ILE A 199 -17.45 10.38 -1.11
C ILE A 199 -17.66 9.01 -1.72
N GLN A 200 -16.84 8.66 -2.71
CA GLN A 200 -16.83 7.35 -3.33
C GLN A 200 -15.53 6.61 -3.04
N ARG A 201 -15.62 5.32 -2.75
CA ARG A 201 -14.47 4.44 -2.55
C ARG A 201 -14.70 3.08 -3.20
N GLY A 202 -13.71 2.63 -3.99
CA GLY A 202 -13.65 1.24 -4.45
C GLY A 202 -13.16 0.32 -3.34
N VAL A 203 -13.88 -0.78 -3.11
CA VAL A 203 -13.49 -1.85 -2.18
C VAL A 203 -12.85 -2.98 -2.97
N GLN A 204 -11.66 -3.41 -2.54
CA GLN A 204 -10.95 -4.55 -3.10
C GLN A 204 -10.66 -5.56 -1.99
N LEU A 205 -10.52 -6.83 -2.37
CA LEU A 205 -10.03 -7.84 -1.44
C LEU A 205 -8.56 -7.59 -1.12
N GLN A 206 -8.24 -7.61 0.15
CA GLN A 206 -6.86 -7.57 0.62
C GLN A 206 -6.20 -8.93 0.40
N ASP A 207 -4.89 -8.92 0.24
CA ASP A 207 -4.10 -10.11 -0.01
C ASP A 207 -2.70 -9.94 0.57
N ALA A 208 -2.17 -11.00 1.16
CA ALA A 208 -0.84 -10.99 1.76
C ALA A 208 -0.15 -12.35 1.63
N TRP A 209 1.15 -12.31 1.47
CA TRP A 209 2.02 -13.46 1.38
C TRP A 209 3.09 -13.41 2.45
N ALA A 210 3.49 -14.55 2.98
CA ALA A 210 4.70 -14.69 3.77
C ALA A 210 5.51 -15.91 3.31
N ALA A 211 6.81 -15.82 3.44
CA ALA A 211 7.72 -16.88 3.04
C ALA A 211 8.98 -16.89 3.93
N GLY A 212 9.69 -18.02 3.94
CA GLY A 212 10.88 -18.13 4.77
C GLY A 212 11.68 -19.41 4.55
N VAL A 213 12.01 -20.08 5.65
CA VAL A 213 12.87 -21.25 5.67
C VAL A 213 12.19 -22.45 5.04
N VAL A 214 12.92 -23.14 4.21
CA VAL A 214 12.49 -24.35 3.46
C VAL A 214 12.31 -25.53 4.39
N THR A 215 11.29 -26.35 4.12
CA THR A 215 11.12 -27.68 4.73
C THR A 215 11.54 -28.76 3.73
N GLY A 216 12.64 -29.45 4.00
CA GLY A 216 13.20 -30.42 3.06
C GLY A 216 13.70 -29.74 1.78
N ASN A 217 13.13 -30.07 0.62
CA ASN A 217 13.42 -29.45 -0.70
C ASN A 217 12.26 -28.59 -1.21
N THR A 218 11.36 -28.14 -0.31
CA THR A 218 10.14 -27.44 -0.68
C THR A 218 10.16 -26.04 -0.11
N TYR A 219 10.05 -25.02 -0.95
CA TYR A 219 9.77 -23.66 -0.53
C TYR A 219 8.35 -23.62 0.02
N VAL A 220 8.17 -22.93 1.13
CA VAL A 220 6.86 -22.72 1.72
C VAL A 220 6.51 -21.25 1.58
N PHE A 221 5.47 -20.99 0.81
CA PHE A 221 4.79 -19.72 0.76
C PHE A 221 3.46 -19.90 1.48
N THR A 222 3.17 -19.07 2.43
CA THR A 222 1.86 -19.01 3.05
C THR A 222 1.14 -17.77 2.56
N HIS A 223 -0.12 -17.94 2.21
CA HIS A 223 -0.94 -16.93 1.56
C HIS A 223 -2.20 -16.68 2.37
N TRP A 224 -2.50 -15.43 2.61
CA TRP A 224 -3.71 -14.98 3.25
C TRP A 224 -4.51 -14.12 2.28
N ASN A 225 -5.71 -14.55 2.00
CA ASN A 225 -6.61 -13.91 1.08
C ASN A 225 -7.90 -13.57 1.85
N ASN A 226 -7.98 -12.35 2.36
CA ASN A 226 -9.13 -11.90 3.14
C ASN A 226 -10.36 -11.77 2.21
N PRO A 227 -11.56 -12.10 2.67
CA PRO A 227 -12.03 -12.04 4.07
C PRO A 227 -12.68 -13.33 4.60
N THR A 228 -12.51 -14.43 3.95
CA THR A 228 -13.21 -15.66 4.35
C THR A 228 -12.38 -16.59 5.22
N GLU A 229 -11.09 -16.32 5.39
CA GLU A 229 -10.20 -17.22 6.09
C GLU A 229 -9.36 -16.52 7.17
N LEU A 230 -9.56 -16.95 8.41
CA LEU A 230 -8.66 -16.71 9.54
C LEU A 230 -7.39 -17.58 9.45
N VAL A 231 -7.15 -18.23 8.32
CA VAL A 231 -6.09 -19.22 8.13
C VAL A 231 -5.28 -18.86 6.90
N TRP A 232 -3.97 -18.84 7.05
CA TRP A 232 -3.03 -18.75 5.95
C TRP A 232 -2.93 -20.11 5.26
N THR A 233 -3.08 -20.15 3.94
CA THR A 233 -2.99 -21.37 3.14
C THR A 233 -1.60 -21.54 2.56
N ASN A 234 -1.09 -22.75 2.53
CA ASN A 234 0.26 -23.04 2.06
C ASN A 234 0.29 -23.41 0.58
N SER A 235 1.18 -22.75 -0.15
CA SER A 235 1.56 -23.14 -1.51
C SER A 235 2.97 -23.71 -1.48
N ALA A 236 3.11 -24.98 -1.80
CA ALA A 236 4.39 -25.65 -1.85
C ALA A 236 4.99 -25.57 -3.25
N VAL A 237 6.24 -25.12 -3.35
CA VAL A 237 7.02 -25.16 -4.60
C VAL A 237 8.15 -26.15 -4.43
N THR A 238 8.06 -27.28 -5.11
CA THR A 238 9.09 -28.32 -5.06
C THR A 238 10.27 -27.89 -5.90
N ASN A 239 11.43 -27.74 -5.29
CA ASN A 239 12.70 -27.63 -5.99
C ASN A 239 13.55 -28.86 -5.65
N ALA A 240 13.72 -29.73 -6.62
CA ALA A 240 14.29 -31.08 -6.44
C ALA A 240 15.77 -31.10 -6.00
N THR A 241 16.47 -29.98 -5.94
CA THR A 241 17.93 -30.00 -5.83
C THR A 241 18.55 -29.15 -4.72
N THR A 242 17.84 -28.23 -4.05
CA THR A 242 18.52 -27.28 -3.14
C THR A 242 17.66 -26.82 -1.96
N LYS A 243 18.24 -26.81 -0.75
CA LYS A 243 17.66 -26.26 0.49
C LYS A 243 17.86 -24.74 0.53
N ASN A 244 17.08 -23.97 -0.19
CA ASN A 244 17.24 -22.51 -0.28
C ASN A 244 16.18 -21.80 0.56
N THR A 245 16.61 -20.87 1.40
CA THR A 245 15.72 -20.05 2.24
C THR A 245 15.29 -18.81 1.47
N ILE A 246 14.00 -18.47 1.49
CA ILE A 246 13.50 -17.16 1.03
C ILE A 246 13.78 -16.13 2.13
N ILE A 247 14.35 -14.99 1.74
CA ILE A 247 14.71 -13.88 2.64
C ILE A 247 13.89 -12.63 2.34
N GLY A 248 13.72 -12.30 1.05
CA GLY A 248 12.98 -11.13 0.60
C GLY A 248 11.89 -11.46 -0.41
N MET A 249 10.77 -10.73 -0.35
CA MET A 249 9.65 -10.90 -1.26
C MET A 249 8.99 -9.57 -1.55
N THR A 250 8.48 -9.41 -2.77
CA THR A 250 7.64 -8.29 -3.19
C THR A 250 6.52 -8.79 -4.08
N MET A 251 5.31 -8.28 -3.85
CA MET A 251 4.17 -8.54 -4.72
C MET A 251 3.83 -7.28 -5.51
N LEU A 252 3.67 -7.41 -6.79
CA LEU A 252 3.21 -6.35 -7.69
C LEU A 252 1.69 -6.31 -7.77
N SER A 253 1.10 -7.48 -7.78
CA SER A 253 -0.34 -7.69 -7.87
C SER A 253 -0.71 -9.05 -7.30
N HIS A 254 -1.99 -9.39 -7.32
CA HIS A 254 -2.46 -10.74 -7.01
C HIS A 254 -1.96 -11.82 -8.00
N ALA A 255 -1.48 -11.39 -9.16
CA ALA A 255 -1.05 -12.28 -10.23
C ALA A 255 0.47 -12.29 -10.46
N GLU A 256 1.23 -11.38 -9.84
CA GLU A 256 2.66 -11.26 -10.10
C GLU A 256 3.44 -10.83 -8.86
N GLY A 257 4.60 -11.45 -8.66
CA GLY A 257 5.52 -11.13 -7.58
C GLY A 257 6.87 -11.80 -7.72
N TRP A 258 7.82 -11.40 -6.89
CA TRP A 258 9.17 -11.93 -6.86
C TRP A 258 9.58 -12.29 -5.44
N ALA A 259 10.32 -13.39 -5.30
CA ALA A 259 10.97 -13.80 -4.07
C ALA A 259 12.45 -14.10 -4.32
N VAL A 260 13.29 -13.79 -3.34
CA VAL A 260 14.75 -13.98 -3.40
C VAL A 260 15.28 -14.56 -2.10
N GLY A 261 16.45 -15.18 -2.14
CA GLY A 261 17.00 -15.75 -0.91
C GLY A 261 18.41 -16.37 -1.03
N THR A 262 18.71 -17.30 -0.13
CA THR A 262 20.01 -17.98 -0.06
C THR A 262 20.21 -18.93 -1.21
N ILE A 263 21.47 -19.14 -1.57
CA ILE A 263 21.90 -20.12 -2.58
C ILE A 263 22.50 -21.35 -1.89
N ASN A 264 22.20 -22.51 -2.45
CA ASN A 264 22.95 -23.73 -2.20
C ASN A 264 23.28 -24.38 -3.54
N ASN A 265 24.49 -24.12 -4.04
CA ASN A 265 25.07 -24.63 -5.29
C ASN A 265 24.52 -24.03 -6.61
N THR A 266 25.20 -23.10 -7.20
CA THR A 266 25.29 -22.76 -8.63
C THR A 266 24.29 -21.79 -9.26
N THR A 267 23.14 -21.45 -8.69
CA THR A 267 22.21 -20.47 -9.27
C THR A 267 21.65 -19.51 -8.23
N PHE A 268 21.37 -18.27 -8.64
CA PHE A 268 20.65 -17.31 -7.77
C PHE A 268 19.27 -17.85 -7.44
N ASN A 269 18.90 -17.72 -6.17
CA ASN A 269 17.57 -18.05 -5.72
C ASN A 269 16.62 -16.89 -6.00
N ILE A 270 16.13 -16.82 -7.22
CA ILE A 270 15.08 -15.89 -7.64
C ILE A 270 13.89 -16.74 -8.07
N ILE A 271 12.73 -16.43 -7.52
CA ILE A 271 11.49 -17.14 -7.80
C ILE A 271 10.46 -16.12 -8.27
N HIS A 272 9.80 -16.42 -9.38
CA HIS A 272 8.77 -15.58 -9.97
C HIS A 272 7.40 -16.18 -9.71
N TYR A 273 6.50 -15.36 -9.20
CA TYR A 273 5.09 -15.70 -9.06
C TYR A 273 4.32 -15.18 -10.26
N VAL A 274 3.64 -16.08 -10.95
CA VAL A 274 2.78 -15.74 -12.09
C VAL A 274 1.50 -16.57 -11.99
N ASN A 275 0.35 -15.91 -11.92
CA ASN A 275 -0.97 -16.54 -11.99
C ASN A 275 -1.12 -17.79 -11.09
N GLY A 276 -0.89 -17.65 -9.80
CA GLY A 276 -1.08 -18.75 -8.86
C GLY A 276 0.11 -19.70 -8.71
N THR A 277 1.18 -19.50 -9.47
CA THR A 277 2.33 -20.43 -9.49
C THR A 277 3.64 -19.71 -9.22
N TRP A 278 4.41 -20.18 -8.24
CA TRP A 278 5.79 -19.78 -7.99
C TRP A 278 6.74 -20.67 -8.80
N THR A 279 7.57 -20.09 -9.66
CA THR A 279 8.53 -20.81 -10.50
C THR A 279 9.95 -20.27 -10.31
N PRO A 280 10.96 -21.14 -10.12
CA PRO A 280 12.36 -20.71 -10.06
C PRO A 280 12.79 -20.07 -11.39
N TYR A 281 13.47 -18.92 -11.31
CA TYR A 281 14.09 -18.28 -12.45
C TYR A 281 15.49 -18.87 -12.66
N THR A 282 15.71 -19.55 -13.79
CA THR A 282 16.93 -20.34 -14.05
C THR A 282 17.86 -19.71 -15.09
N SER A 283 17.45 -18.65 -15.77
CA SER A 283 18.18 -18.08 -16.90
C SER A 283 19.29 -17.10 -16.53
N LEU A 284 19.58 -16.88 -15.25
CA LEU A 284 20.71 -16.07 -14.83
C LEU A 284 21.97 -16.93 -14.85
N THR A 285 22.71 -16.90 -15.97
CA THR A 285 24.04 -17.49 -16.06
C THR A 285 25.01 -16.63 -15.26
N ALA A 286 25.06 -16.84 -13.96
CA ALA A 286 26.04 -16.19 -13.12
C ALA A 286 27.30 -17.02 -13.10
N THR A 287 28.39 -16.45 -13.56
CA THR A 287 29.75 -16.93 -13.26
C THR A 287 30.09 -16.84 -11.76
N CYS A 288 29.10 -16.41 -10.94
CA CYS A 288 29.24 -16.11 -9.53
C CYS A 288 28.14 -16.79 -8.70
N ASN A 289 28.40 -18.00 -8.27
CA ASN A 289 27.37 -18.94 -7.81
C ASN A 289 27.13 -19.00 -6.28
N THR A 290 27.61 -18.04 -5.49
CA THR A 290 27.61 -18.21 -4.02
C THR A 290 26.93 -17.07 -3.25
N GLN A 291 26.03 -16.30 -3.89
CA GLN A 291 25.58 -15.07 -3.29
C GLN A 291 24.11 -15.10 -2.86
N THR A 292 23.94 -14.83 -1.57
CA THR A 292 22.63 -14.57 -0.98
C THR A 292 22.07 -13.25 -1.49
N LEU A 293 20.83 -13.28 -1.99
CA LEU A 293 20.00 -12.11 -2.19
C LEU A 293 19.15 -11.88 -0.94
N ASN A 294 19.23 -10.68 -0.37
CA ASN A 294 18.60 -10.35 0.90
C ASN A 294 17.21 -9.71 0.70
N ALA A 295 17.05 -8.91 -0.35
CA ALA A 295 15.79 -8.22 -0.62
C ALA A 295 15.54 -8.01 -2.11
N VAL A 296 14.27 -7.84 -2.47
CA VAL A 296 13.80 -7.53 -3.81
C VAL A 296 12.71 -6.46 -3.75
N SER A 297 12.77 -5.52 -4.69
CA SER A 297 11.74 -4.49 -4.87
C SER A 297 11.37 -4.38 -6.33
N ALA A 298 10.10 -4.46 -6.65
CA ALA A 298 9.57 -4.30 -7.99
C ALA A 298 8.59 -3.12 -8.05
N VAL A 299 8.65 -2.36 -9.13
CA VAL A 299 7.72 -1.26 -9.41
C VAL A 299 6.72 -1.64 -10.51
N SER A 300 7.07 -2.60 -11.35
CA SER A 300 6.21 -3.13 -12.41
C SER A 300 6.69 -4.51 -12.89
N SER A 301 5.94 -5.16 -13.77
CA SER A 301 6.38 -6.35 -14.51
C SER A 301 7.62 -6.10 -15.37
N GLN A 302 7.94 -4.83 -15.66
CA GLN A 302 9.04 -4.41 -16.53
C GLN A 302 10.27 -3.94 -15.75
N GLU A 303 10.19 -3.82 -14.42
CA GLU A 303 11.33 -3.41 -13.62
C GLU A 303 11.26 -3.86 -12.17
N ALA A 304 12.31 -4.55 -11.76
CA ALA A 304 12.59 -4.90 -10.37
C ALA A 304 14.11 -4.84 -10.10
N PHE A 305 14.46 -4.70 -8.82
CA PHE A 305 15.84 -4.73 -8.35
C PHE A 305 15.95 -5.71 -7.18
N ALA A 306 17.06 -6.46 -7.12
CA ALA A 306 17.39 -7.32 -6.00
C ALA A 306 18.79 -7.00 -5.49
N VAL A 307 18.96 -7.06 -4.17
CA VAL A 307 20.23 -6.75 -3.51
C VAL A 307 20.64 -7.87 -2.57
N GLY A 308 21.95 -7.93 -2.29
CA GLY A 308 22.45 -8.97 -1.42
C GLY A 308 23.87 -8.72 -0.91
N ASN A 309 24.50 -9.81 -0.48
CA ASN A 309 25.83 -9.78 0.07
C ASN A 309 26.89 -9.37 -0.97
N THR A 310 28.00 -8.83 -0.53
CA THR A 310 29.12 -8.41 -1.41
C THR A 310 29.71 -9.59 -2.16
N PHE A 311 30.07 -9.40 -3.44
CA PHE A 311 30.81 -10.37 -4.23
C PHE A 311 32.24 -10.57 -3.68
N LEU A 312 32.65 -11.81 -3.52
CA LEU A 312 34.05 -12.13 -3.21
C LEU A 312 34.83 -12.31 -4.54
N PRO A 313 35.93 -11.57 -4.75
CA PRO A 313 36.68 -11.56 -6.01
C PRO A 313 37.25 -12.93 -6.40
N THR A 314 37.46 -13.81 -5.42
CA THR A 314 38.08 -15.14 -5.62
C THR A 314 37.16 -16.13 -6.34
N LEU A 315 35.87 -15.84 -6.46
CA LEU A 315 34.87 -16.74 -7.06
C LEU A 315 34.25 -16.20 -8.35
N CYS A 316 34.58 -14.95 -8.71
CA CYS A 316 34.05 -14.28 -9.90
C CYS A 316 35.16 -13.65 -10.72
N ALA A 317 35.20 -13.89 -12.01
CA ALA A 317 36.19 -13.33 -12.95
C ALA A 317 36.12 -11.78 -13.09
N LEU A 318 35.41 -11.07 -12.24
CA LEU A 318 35.17 -9.61 -12.30
C LEU A 318 36.20 -8.77 -11.49
N GLY A 319 37.30 -9.33 -11.04
CA GLY A 319 38.52 -8.62 -10.63
C GLY A 319 38.46 -7.75 -9.37
N SER A 320 37.33 -7.45 -8.76
CA SER A 320 37.21 -6.71 -7.49
C SER A 320 35.90 -6.99 -6.76
N ALA A 321 35.91 -6.90 -5.42
CA ALA A 321 34.70 -6.98 -4.62
C ALA A 321 33.70 -5.92 -5.09
N SER A 322 32.47 -6.33 -5.45
CA SER A 322 31.45 -5.39 -5.89
C SER A 322 30.14 -5.56 -5.13
N LEU A 323 29.37 -4.49 -5.08
CA LEU A 323 28.01 -4.51 -4.59
C LEU A 323 27.16 -5.48 -5.42
N THR A 324 26.32 -6.27 -4.74
CA THR A 324 25.36 -7.13 -5.42
C THR A 324 24.06 -6.36 -5.63
N ILE A 325 23.86 -5.86 -6.84
CA ILE A 325 22.57 -5.32 -7.30
C ILE A 325 22.26 -5.97 -8.66
N LEU A 326 21.12 -6.64 -8.71
CA LEU A 326 20.55 -7.19 -9.93
C LEU A 326 19.39 -6.32 -10.39
N ARG A 327 19.16 -6.23 -11.69
CA ARG A 327 18.00 -5.57 -12.29
C ARG A 327 17.25 -6.51 -13.21
N TRP A 328 15.94 -6.53 -13.08
CA TRP A 328 15.00 -7.08 -14.06
C TRP A 328 14.58 -5.98 -15.04
N ASN A 329 14.65 -6.24 -16.33
CA ASN A 329 14.35 -5.27 -17.38
C ASN A 329 13.04 -5.57 -18.13
N GLY A 330 12.23 -6.49 -17.61
CA GLY A 330 11.01 -7.00 -18.24
C GLY A 330 11.20 -8.33 -18.98
N THR A 331 12.45 -8.74 -19.24
CA THR A 331 12.75 -9.98 -19.95
C THR A 331 13.81 -10.84 -19.24
N ALA A 332 14.79 -10.21 -18.60
CA ALA A 332 15.89 -10.92 -17.96
C ALA A 332 16.42 -10.16 -16.73
N TRP A 333 16.94 -10.92 -15.76
CA TRP A 333 17.75 -10.40 -14.68
C TRP A 333 19.21 -10.23 -15.13
N SER A 334 19.83 -9.13 -14.76
CA SER A 334 21.24 -8.85 -15.03
C SER A 334 21.91 -8.17 -13.85
N ALA A 335 23.21 -8.44 -13.65
CA ALA A 335 24.01 -7.76 -12.63
C ALA A 335 24.38 -6.34 -13.09
N LEU A 336 24.29 -5.37 -12.16
CA LEU A 336 24.72 -4.01 -12.40
C LEU A 336 26.22 -3.84 -12.08
N SER A 337 26.86 -2.91 -12.78
CA SER A 337 28.25 -2.53 -12.61
C SER A 337 28.43 -1.02 -12.77
N SER A 338 29.66 -0.51 -12.62
CA SER A 338 29.96 0.90 -12.88
C SER A 338 29.84 1.32 -14.34
N THR A 339 29.72 0.36 -15.26
CA THR A 339 29.61 0.57 -16.72
C THR A 339 28.23 0.24 -17.28
N THR A 340 27.32 -0.31 -16.48
CA THR A 340 25.95 -0.60 -16.92
C THR A 340 25.06 0.64 -16.86
N THR A 341 23.89 0.56 -17.49
CA THR A 341 22.80 1.54 -17.30
C THR A 341 21.57 0.80 -16.78
N PRO A 342 21.11 1.05 -15.56
CA PRO A 342 21.71 1.97 -14.55
C PRO A 342 23.07 1.49 -14.04
N SER A 343 23.93 2.45 -13.67
CA SER A 343 25.24 2.17 -13.08
C SER A 343 25.15 2.09 -11.55
N ILE A 344 26.16 1.42 -10.96
CA ILE A 344 26.40 1.43 -9.50
C ILE A 344 27.77 2.06 -9.22
N PRO A 345 28.01 2.58 -8.00
CA PRO A 345 29.34 3.07 -7.63
C PRO A 345 30.39 1.99 -7.80
N ALA A 346 31.59 2.38 -8.22
CA ALA A 346 32.75 1.49 -8.16
C ALA A 346 32.92 1.00 -6.70
N ALA A 347 33.29 -0.27 -6.54
CA ALA A 347 33.36 -0.88 -5.21
C ALA A 347 34.24 -0.09 -4.26
N ALA A 348 33.68 0.31 -3.14
CA ALA A 348 34.45 0.78 -2.00
C ALA A 348 35.14 -0.43 -1.33
N THR A 349 36.33 -0.25 -0.83
CA THR A 349 37.05 -1.27 -0.06
C THR A 349 36.29 -1.58 1.24
N GLY A 350 35.88 -2.83 1.44
CA GLY A 350 35.18 -3.29 2.64
C GLY A 350 33.91 -4.13 2.36
N ASN A 351 33.37 -4.75 3.40
CA ASN A 351 32.11 -5.49 3.31
C ASN A 351 30.95 -4.49 3.20
N GLN A 352 30.36 -4.39 2.02
CA GLN A 352 29.27 -3.47 1.67
C GLN A 352 27.98 -4.24 1.40
N SER A 353 27.72 -5.32 2.14
CA SER A 353 26.48 -6.09 2.01
C SER A 353 25.25 -5.20 2.13
N LEU A 354 24.33 -5.29 1.17
CA LEU A 354 23.04 -4.63 1.19
C LEU A 354 22.01 -5.57 1.80
N ASN A 355 21.27 -5.10 2.78
CA ASN A 355 20.32 -5.89 3.54
C ASN A 355 18.88 -5.71 3.03
N ASP A 356 18.52 -4.51 2.59
CA ASP A 356 17.18 -4.22 2.10
C ASP A 356 17.19 -3.19 0.97
N ILE A 357 16.16 -3.20 0.15
CA ILE A 357 15.95 -2.28 -0.97
C ILE A 357 14.48 -1.92 -1.11
N LYS A 358 14.21 -0.65 -1.40
CA LYS A 358 12.90 -0.18 -1.84
C LYS A 358 13.06 0.77 -3.02
N THR A 359 12.22 0.61 -4.04
CA THR A 359 12.14 1.47 -5.24
C THR A 359 10.74 2.00 -5.40
N LEU A 360 10.62 3.17 -6.02
CA LEU A 360 9.37 3.87 -6.25
C LEU A 360 9.31 4.40 -7.69
N ASP A 361 8.18 4.19 -8.35
CA ASP A 361 7.80 4.83 -9.61
C ASP A 361 6.84 5.98 -9.29
N THR A 362 7.35 7.21 -9.28
CA THR A 362 6.55 8.41 -9.00
C THR A 362 5.89 8.98 -10.25
N SER A 363 6.32 8.52 -11.43
CA SER A 363 5.81 8.97 -12.73
C SER A 363 4.70 8.10 -13.30
N GLY A 364 4.53 6.89 -12.75
CA GLY A 364 3.54 5.91 -13.23
C GLY A 364 3.89 5.27 -14.58
N ASN A 365 5.16 5.39 -15.03
CA ASN A 365 5.60 4.85 -16.33
C ASN A 365 6.12 3.40 -16.25
N GLY A 366 6.03 2.77 -15.09
CA GLY A 366 6.51 1.41 -14.84
C GLY A 366 8.01 1.30 -14.61
N LYS A 367 8.72 2.43 -14.47
CA LYS A 367 10.15 2.49 -14.15
C LYS A 367 10.37 3.22 -12.84
N ALA A 368 11.28 2.69 -12.03
CA ALA A 368 11.69 3.35 -10.80
C ALA A 368 12.44 4.66 -11.14
N ASN A 369 12.11 5.72 -10.43
CA ASN A 369 12.82 6.99 -10.51
C ASN A 369 13.33 7.47 -9.14
N LEU A 370 13.02 6.73 -8.09
CA LEU A 370 13.59 6.85 -6.76
C LEU A 370 13.82 5.46 -6.18
N GLY A 371 14.90 5.29 -5.43
CA GLY A 371 15.16 4.06 -4.69
C GLY A 371 16.19 4.28 -3.60
N PHE A 372 16.12 3.46 -2.55
CA PHE A 372 17.14 3.34 -1.53
C PHE A 372 17.48 1.88 -1.30
N ALA A 373 18.78 1.59 -1.17
CA ALA A 373 19.28 0.32 -0.69
C ALA A 373 20.17 0.57 0.52
N VAL A 374 19.97 -0.19 1.58
CA VAL A 374 20.63 0.00 2.87
C VAL A 374 21.37 -1.27 3.31
N GLY A 375 22.40 -1.11 4.14
CA GLY A 375 23.18 -2.27 4.52
C GLY A 375 24.18 -2.07 5.66
N ALA A 376 25.25 -2.86 5.61
CA ALA A 376 26.28 -2.92 6.62
C ALA A 376 26.93 -1.55 6.87
N ALA A 377 27.36 -1.30 8.10
CA ALA A 377 28.07 -0.09 8.51
C ALA A 377 27.37 1.23 8.13
N GLY A 378 26.02 1.24 8.12
CA GLY A 378 25.21 2.40 7.77
C GLY A 378 25.26 2.75 6.29
N TYR A 379 25.66 1.82 5.41
CA TYR A 379 25.76 2.08 3.99
C TYR A 379 24.39 2.34 3.37
N ILE A 380 24.29 3.42 2.59
CA ILE A 380 23.07 3.79 1.88
C ILE A 380 23.41 4.09 0.42
N LEU A 381 22.68 3.49 -0.49
CA LEU A 381 22.63 3.87 -1.90
C LEU A 381 21.30 4.53 -2.21
N GLN A 382 21.35 5.56 -3.04
CA GLN A 382 20.21 6.25 -3.60
C GLN A 382 20.15 6.06 -5.12
N TYR A 383 19.00 5.70 -5.63
CA TYR A 383 18.69 5.62 -7.06
C TYR A 383 17.93 6.87 -7.52
N ASN A 384 18.34 7.44 -8.65
CA ASN A 384 17.73 8.66 -9.21
C ASN A 384 17.03 8.44 -10.55
N GLY A 385 16.73 7.17 -10.91
CA GLY A 385 16.16 6.79 -12.21
C GLY A 385 17.21 6.40 -13.25
N THR A 386 18.48 6.78 -13.07
CA THR A 386 19.57 6.51 -14.04
C THR A 386 20.78 5.84 -13.42
N ALA A 387 21.08 6.08 -12.15
CA ALA A 387 22.23 5.54 -11.45
C ALA A 387 21.96 5.37 -9.96
N TRP A 388 22.64 4.41 -9.37
CA TRP A 388 22.79 4.27 -7.93
C TRP A 388 24.01 5.04 -7.46
N THR A 389 23.86 5.90 -6.48
CA THR A 389 24.94 6.71 -5.90
C THR A 389 24.98 6.53 -4.39
N LYS A 390 26.16 6.66 -3.79
CA LYS A 390 26.30 6.60 -2.33
C LYS A 390 25.71 7.86 -1.70
N ALA A 391 24.76 7.69 -0.78
CA ALA A 391 24.19 8.77 0.02
C ALA A 391 24.96 8.91 1.35
N THR A 392 24.95 10.13 1.91
CA THR A 392 25.48 10.39 3.25
C THR A 392 24.57 9.75 4.30
N SER A 393 25.14 8.92 5.17
CA SER A 393 24.42 8.28 6.27
C SER A 393 24.72 9.00 7.59
N PRO A 394 23.71 9.25 8.43
CA PRO A 394 23.92 9.83 9.76
C PRO A 394 24.38 8.79 10.81
N THR A 395 24.61 7.54 10.40
CA THR A 395 24.97 6.43 11.29
C THR A 395 26.02 5.52 10.68
N THR A 396 26.81 4.86 11.54
CA THR A 396 27.70 3.75 11.17
C THR A 396 27.13 2.40 11.60
N LYS A 397 25.93 2.36 12.17
CA LYS A 397 25.24 1.11 12.55
C LYS A 397 24.66 0.44 11.30
N ALA A 398 24.70 -0.89 11.27
CA ALA A 398 24.08 -1.64 10.18
C ALA A 398 22.58 -1.31 10.09
N LEU A 399 22.10 -1.06 8.87
CA LEU A 399 20.70 -0.85 8.55
C LEU A 399 20.13 -2.15 7.99
N SER A 400 18.99 -2.59 8.51
CA SER A 400 18.38 -3.89 8.20
C SER A 400 17.14 -3.75 7.30
N GLY A 401 16.41 -2.64 7.42
CA GLY A 401 15.18 -2.40 6.66
C GLY A 401 15.08 -0.98 6.15
N VAL A 402 14.47 -0.79 4.97
CA VAL A 402 14.17 0.52 4.38
C VAL A 402 12.77 0.54 3.78
N PHE A 403 12.08 1.65 3.94
CA PHE A 403 10.77 1.88 3.34
C PHE A 403 10.64 3.30 2.79
N ILE A 404 10.06 3.44 1.60
CA ILE A 404 9.79 4.73 0.94
C ILE A 404 8.29 5.01 1.04
N VAL A 405 7.93 6.13 1.64
CA VAL A 405 6.55 6.63 1.71
C VAL A 405 6.25 7.50 0.50
N SER A 406 7.15 8.46 0.22
CA SER A 406 7.03 9.40 -0.89
C SER A 406 8.42 9.86 -1.36
N THR A 407 8.48 10.79 -2.30
CA THR A 407 9.74 11.42 -2.73
C THR A 407 10.43 12.20 -1.61
N THR A 408 9.67 12.67 -0.65
CA THR A 408 10.13 13.50 0.47
C THR A 408 10.17 12.75 1.80
N GLU A 409 9.74 11.48 1.84
CA GLU A 409 9.78 10.70 3.06
C GLU A 409 10.17 9.24 2.83
N ALA A 410 11.25 8.81 3.46
CA ALA A 410 11.64 7.42 3.59
C ALA A 410 12.24 7.17 4.98
N TRP A 411 12.22 5.92 5.41
CA TRP A 411 12.69 5.50 6.72
C TRP A 411 13.61 4.29 6.59
N ALA A 412 14.65 4.25 7.44
CA ALA A 412 15.46 3.04 7.58
C ALA A 412 15.71 2.75 9.05
N VAL A 413 15.78 1.46 9.36
CA VAL A 413 15.96 0.95 10.72
C VAL A 413 17.07 -0.09 10.78
N GLY A 414 17.62 -0.34 11.98
CA GLY A 414 18.68 -1.33 12.10
C GLY A 414 19.21 -1.56 13.50
N ALA A 415 20.50 -1.87 13.58
CA ALA A 415 21.20 -2.25 14.79
C ALA A 415 21.15 -1.16 15.86
N ALA A 416 21.17 -1.59 17.14
CA ALA A 416 21.18 -0.72 18.31
C ALA A 416 20.02 0.30 18.35
N GLY A 417 18.82 -0.13 17.89
CA GLY A 417 17.64 0.72 17.87
C GLY A 417 17.71 1.85 16.87
N THR A 418 18.61 1.79 15.88
CA THR A 418 18.75 2.87 14.91
C THR A 418 17.46 3.07 14.11
N ILE A 419 16.99 4.31 14.07
CA ILE A 419 15.94 4.81 13.17
C ILE A 419 16.45 6.07 12.50
N ILE A 420 16.41 6.14 11.18
CA ILE A 420 16.74 7.33 10.40
C ILE A 420 15.62 7.65 9.41
N LYS A 421 15.45 8.94 9.16
CA LYS A 421 14.41 9.48 8.27
C LYS A 421 15.02 10.31 7.15
N TRP A 422 14.54 10.12 5.93
CA TRP A 422 14.79 10.94 4.74
C TRP A 422 13.74 12.05 4.63
N ASN A 423 14.17 13.26 4.34
CA ASN A 423 13.30 14.44 4.23
C ASN A 423 13.19 14.99 2.79
N GLY A 424 13.57 14.21 1.78
CA GLY A 424 13.62 14.64 0.38
C GLY A 424 15.02 15.09 -0.06
N THR A 425 15.93 15.41 0.87
CA THR A 425 17.29 15.90 0.57
C THR A 425 18.39 15.20 1.34
N ALA A 426 18.13 14.81 2.59
CA ALA A 426 19.14 14.20 3.48
C ALA A 426 18.50 13.20 4.45
N TRP A 427 19.31 12.24 4.88
CA TRP A 427 19.01 11.34 5.98
C TRP A 427 19.40 11.98 7.31
N SER A 428 18.55 11.89 8.31
CA SER A 428 18.78 12.34 9.69
C SER A 428 18.37 11.28 10.70
N THR A 429 18.97 11.29 11.89
CA THR A 429 18.56 10.41 12.99
C THR A 429 17.18 10.78 13.49
N PHE A 430 16.39 9.77 13.86
CA PHE A 430 15.08 9.92 14.48
C PHE A 430 15.05 9.22 15.83
N THR A 431 14.27 9.76 16.77
CA THR A 431 14.18 9.21 18.14
C THR A 431 13.61 7.79 18.12
N SER A 432 14.36 6.85 18.67
CA SER A 432 13.96 5.46 18.82
C SER A 432 13.42 5.19 20.23
N PRO A 433 12.36 4.36 20.38
CA PRO A 433 11.85 3.98 21.69
C PRO A 433 12.69 2.88 22.38
N THR A 434 13.73 2.37 21.72
CA THR A 434 14.54 1.24 22.21
C THR A 434 15.96 1.27 21.67
N THR A 435 16.86 0.55 22.36
CA THR A 435 18.21 0.23 21.86
C THR A 435 18.30 -1.16 21.22
N ALA A 436 17.22 -1.94 21.22
CA ALA A 436 17.18 -3.24 20.57
C ALA A 436 17.16 -3.08 19.03
N ALA A 437 17.79 -4.03 18.33
CA ALA A 437 17.89 -3.98 16.87
C ALA A 437 16.53 -4.27 16.21
N PHE A 438 16.22 -3.47 15.18
CA PHE A 438 15.10 -3.71 14.28
C PHE A 438 15.53 -4.54 13.06
N ASN A 439 14.66 -5.42 12.59
CA ASN A 439 14.85 -6.25 11.41
C ASN A 439 14.17 -5.65 10.17
N SER A 440 12.98 -5.09 10.30
CA SER A 440 12.19 -4.52 9.21
C SER A 440 11.38 -3.30 9.66
N VAL A 441 11.00 -2.47 8.69
CA VAL A 441 10.10 -1.32 8.87
C VAL A 441 9.15 -1.20 7.68
N LYS A 442 7.87 -0.95 7.97
CA LYS A 442 6.85 -0.61 6.97
C LYS A 442 6.08 0.61 7.47
N LEU A 443 5.61 1.42 6.53
CA LEU A 443 4.79 2.60 6.83
C LEU A 443 3.68 2.75 5.80
N ILE A 444 2.63 3.47 6.17
CA ILE A 444 1.59 3.89 5.24
C ILE A 444 1.28 5.37 5.45
N ASP A 445 1.00 6.03 4.33
CA ASP A 445 0.36 7.33 4.23
C ASP A 445 -1.13 7.05 3.97
N SER A 446 -1.95 7.13 5.01
CA SER A 446 -3.36 6.75 4.95
C SER A 446 -4.25 7.88 4.43
N ASN A 447 -3.77 9.12 4.49
CA ASN A 447 -4.51 10.32 4.07
C ASN A 447 -4.01 10.91 2.74
N GLY A 448 -2.92 10.36 2.14
CA GLY A 448 -2.40 10.76 0.84
C GLY A 448 -1.64 12.09 0.82
N ASN A 449 -1.17 12.56 1.98
CA ASN A 449 -0.46 13.84 2.10
C ASN A 449 1.06 13.75 1.83
N GLY A 450 1.56 12.55 1.50
CA GLY A 450 2.97 12.28 1.24
C GLY A 450 3.82 12.02 2.48
N THR A 451 3.21 11.96 3.68
CA THR A 451 3.86 11.63 4.95
C THR A 451 3.21 10.41 5.61
N ALA A 452 3.99 9.64 6.35
CA ALA A 452 3.47 8.46 7.03
C ALA A 452 2.60 8.84 8.22
N ASP A 453 1.42 8.23 8.33
CA ASP A 453 0.53 8.33 9.50
C ASP A 453 0.67 7.12 10.42
N VAL A 454 0.98 5.96 9.87
CA VAL A 454 1.09 4.69 10.59
C VAL A 454 2.35 3.97 10.17
N GLY A 455 3.06 3.39 11.13
CA GLY A 455 4.24 2.57 10.87
C GLY A 455 4.35 1.41 11.85
N CYS A 456 5.04 0.36 11.39
CA CYS A 456 5.42 -0.80 12.18
C CYS A 456 6.89 -1.10 11.93
N ALA A 457 7.68 -1.23 13.01
CA ALA A 457 9.04 -1.73 12.97
C ALA A 457 9.16 -2.92 13.92
N VAL A 458 9.81 -3.99 13.46
CA VAL A 458 9.88 -5.26 14.18
C VAL A 458 11.31 -5.72 14.38
N GLY A 459 11.53 -6.53 15.41
CA GLY A 459 12.86 -7.06 15.73
C GLY A 459 12.80 -8.32 16.60
N ASN A 460 13.94 -8.71 17.14
CA ASN A 460 14.08 -9.91 17.94
C ASN A 460 13.46 -9.75 19.33
N GLY A 461 13.11 -10.88 19.98
CA GLY A 461 12.61 -10.90 21.35
C GLY A 461 11.23 -10.28 21.52
N GLY A 462 10.34 -10.41 20.55
CA GLY A 462 8.99 -9.87 20.57
C GLY A 462 8.91 -8.37 20.29
N LEU A 463 9.99 -7.76 19.80
CA LEU A 463 10.05 -6.34 19.57
C LEU A 463 9.09 -5.92 18.44
N VAL A 464 8.15 -5.07 18.78
CA VAL A 464 7.32 -4.30 17.84
C VAL A 464 7.27 -2.85 18.30
N ALA A 465 7.45 -1.94 17.39
CA ALA A 465 7.25 -0.51 17.60
C ALA A 465 6.25 0.05 16.57
N PHE A 466 5.33 0.89 17.05
CA PHE A 466 4.35 1.58 16.21
C PHE A 466 4.68 3.05 16.06
N TYR A 467 4.51 3.56 14.86
CA TYR A 467 4.57 4.97 14.52
C TYR A 467 3.15 5.53 14.37
N ASN A 468 2.87 6.67 14.98
CA ASN A 468 1.56 7.30 15.02
C ASN A 468 1.48 8.62 14.22
N GLY A 469 2.40 8.82 13.27
CA GLY A 469 2.52 10.07 12.51
C GLY A 469 3.51 11.07 13.14
N THR A 470 3.85 10.91 14.43
CA THR A 470 4.75 11.85 15.14
C THR A 470 5.89 11.16 15.87
N SER A 471 5.66 10.01 16.48
CA SER A 471 6.64 9.30 17.32
C SER A 471 6.49 7.79 17.21
N TRP A 472 7.58 7.10 17.52
CA TRP A 472 7.61 5.65 17.67
C TRP A 472 7.39 5.28 19.13
N THR A 473 6.51 4.31 19.37
CA THR A 473 6.21 3.76 20.71
C THR A 473 6.33 2.24 20.69
N LEU A 474 6.78 1.65 21.80
CA LEU A 474 6.85 0.19 21.93
C LEU A 474 5.45 -0.39 22.09
N ASN A 475 5.20 -1.46 21.33
CA ASN A 475 4.02 -2.31 21.44
C ASN A 475 4.43 -3.78 21.31
N SER A 476 5.46 -4.15 22.08
CA SER A 476 6.08 -5.47 22.00
C SER A 476 5.15 -6.57 22.49
N THR A 477 5.25 -7.78 21.90
CA THR A 477 4.46 -8.93 22.25
C THR A 477 5.29 -10.21 22.29
N GLY A 478 5.21 -10.94 23.39
CA GLY A 478 5.90 -12.20 23.57
C GLY A 478 7.43 -12.09 23.57
N THR A 479 8.10 -13.18 23.18
CA THR A 479 9.57 -13.29 23.12
C THR A 479 10.07 -13.81 21.78
N THR A 480 9.17 -13.97 20.81
CA THR A 480 9.45 -14.51 19.47
C THR A 480 10.25 -13.50 18.65
N ASN A 481 11.21 -13.97 17.85
CA ASN A 481 11.90 -13.11 16.90
C ASN A 481 11.00 -12.81 15.71
N TYR A 482 10.78 -11.53 15.43
CA TYR A 482 10.00 -11.05 14.29
C TYR A 482 10.92 -10.53 13.20
N PHE A 483 10.58 -10.84 11.93
CA PHE A 483 11.44 -10.54 10.79
C PHE A 483 10.82 -9.56 9.82
N ASP A 484 9.48 -9.54 9.67
CA ASP A 484 8.82 -8.59 8.79
C ASP A 484 7.39 -8.29 9.28
N CYS A 485 6.80 -7.22 8.76
CA CYS A 485 5.41 -6.85 9.06
C CYS A 485 4.65 -6.36 7.82
N ILE A 486 3.33 -6.41 7.90
CA ILE A 486 2.39 -5.92 6.89
C ILE A 486 1.44 -4.97 7.59
N ILE A 487 1.20 -3.79 7.00
CA ILE A 487 0.24 -2.81 7.50
C ILE A 487 -0.85 -2.62 6.44
N PHE A 488 -2.10 -2.91 6.77
CA PHE A 488 -3.26 -2.52 5.96
C PHE A 488 -3.82 -1.17 6.42
N ASN A 489 -3.93 -0.98 7.73
CA ASN A 489 -4.26 0.28 8.39
C ASN A 489 -3.79 0.24 9.86
N ALA A 490 -4.06 1.28 10.65
CA ALA A 490 -3.62 1.38 12.05
C ALA A 490 -4.15 0.27 12.97
N ASN A 491 -5.26 -0.35 12.61
CA ASN A 491 -5.93 -1.42 13.37
C ASN A 491 -5.87 -2.78 12.64
N ASP A 492 -4.99 -2.92 11.65
CA ASP A 492 -4.88 -4.14 10.86
C ASP A 492 -3.43 -4.33 10.41
N ILE A 493 -2.65 -4.94 11.32
CA ILE A 493 -1.21 -5.14 11.17
C ILE A 493 -0.87 -6.60 11.46
N TYR A 494 -0.13 -7.23 10.55
CA TYR A 494 0.39 -8.58 10.70
C TYR A 494 1.89 -8.55 10.87
N VAL A 495 2.39 -9.39 11.76
CA VAL A 495 3.83 -9.56 12.01
C VAL A 495 4.17 -11.03 11.86
N VAL A 496 5.25 -11.32 11.13
CA VAL A 496 5.71 -12.68 10.86
C VAL A 496 7.07 -12.93 11.49
N GLY A 497 7.34 -14.20 11.88
CA GLY A 497 8.54 -14.49 12.65
C GLY A 497 8.97 -15.94 12.70
N ALA A 498 9.77 -16.25 13.74
CA ALA A 498 10.31 -17.56 14.00
C ALA A 498 9.22 -18.61 14.22
N ALA A 499 9.54 -19.88 13.91
CA ALA A 499 8.65 -21.04 14.13
C ALA A 499 7.25 -20.89 13.50
N GLY A 500 7.17 -20.23 12.34
CA GLY A 500 5.91 -20.02 11.62
C GLY A 500 4.95 -19.03 12.31
N THR A 501 5.46 -18.24 13.24
CA THR A 501 4.61 -17.31 13.99
C THR A 501 4.04 -16.23 13.05
N ILE A 502 2.73 -16.03 13.14
CA ILE A 502 2.01 -14.85 12.65
C ILE A 502 1.18 -14.31 13.80
N VAL A 503 1.32 -13.02 14.09
CA VAL A 503 0.47 -12.31 15.03
C VAL A 503 -0.21 -11.13 14.35
N HIS A 504 -1.45 -10.89 14.76
CA HIS A 504 -2.32 -9.87 14.18
C HIS A 504 -2.72 -8.84 15.25
N TRP A 505 -2.56 -7.58 14.92
CA TRP A 505 -3.07 -6.45 15.67
C TRP A 505 -4.36 -5.95 15.00
N ASP A 506 -5.47 -5.99 15.74
CA ASP A 506 -6.80 -5.57 15.28
C ASP A 506 -7.26 -4.24 15.90
N GLY A 507 -6.35 -3.53 16.60
CA GLY A 507 -6.66 -2.28 17.29
C GLY A 507 -7.33 -2.45 18.66
N SER A 508 -7.60 -3.67 19.11
CA SER A 508 -8.23 -3.96 20.42
C SER A 508 -7.30 -3.78 21.63
N GLY A 509 -6.01 -3.58 21.39
CA GLY A 509 -4.98 -3.53 22.42
C GLY A 509 -4.32 -4.88 22.70
N VAL A 510 -4.71 -5.93 21.98
CA VAL A 510 -4.18 -7.29 22.14
C VAL A 510 -3.67 -7.82 20.79
N TRP A 511 -2.53 -8.52 20.82
CA TRP A 511 -2.02 -9.29 19.70
C TRP A 511 -2.65 -10.66 19.65
N ASN A 512 -3.26 -11.03 18.54
CA ASN A 512 -3.90 -12.32 18.32
C ASN A 512 -2.99 -13.23 17.49
N SER A 513 -2.70 -14.44 17.96
CA SER A 513 -1.96 -15.43 17.18
C SER A 513 -2.84 -16.01 16.08
N ILE A 514 -2.29 -16.12 14.87
CA ILE A 514 -2.96 -16.71 13.72
C ILE A 514 -2.15 -17.92 13.25
N SER A 515 -2.85 -19.00 12.89
CA SER A 515 -2.20 -20.18 12.33
C SER A 515 -1.64 -19.86 10.94
N SER A 516 -0.33 -20.02 10.77
CA SER A 516 0.33 -19.90 9.46
C SER A 516 0.27 -21.20 8.64
N GLY A 517 -0.14 -22.31 9.26
CA GLY A 517 -0.04 -23.64 8.68
C GLY A 517 1.39 -24.17 8.51
N VAL A 518 2.42 -23.44 8.98
CA VAL A 518 3.83 -23.84 8.92
C VAL A 518 4.49 -23.75 10.29
N THR A 519 5.55 -24.52 10.49
CA THR A 519 6.35 -24.54 11.73
C THR A 519 7.76 -23.99 11.52
N THR A 520 8.10 -23.63 10.28
CA THR A 520 9.40 -23.03 9.92
C THR A 520 9.34 -21.51 10.02
N GLN A 521 10.51 -20.89 10.16
CA GLN A 521 10.65 -19.45 10.23
C GLN A 521 10.11 -18.76 8.97
N LEU A 522 9.35 -17.69 9.15
CA LEU A 522 8.91 -16.77 8.11
C LEU A 522 9.79 -15.52 8.16
N ASN A 523 10.56 -15.26 7.08
CA ASN A 523 11.54 -14.19 7.01
C ASN A 523 11.00 -12.89 6.42
N THR A 524 10.00 -12.99 5.58
CA THR A 524 9.49 -11.86 4.80
C THR A 524 7.99 -11.98 4.62
N ALA A 525 7.35 -10.85 4.48
CA ALA A 525 5.94 -10.76 4.16
C ALA A 525 5.69 -9.58 3.21
N ALA A 526 4.74 -9.76 2.30
CA ALA A 526 4.37 -8.74 1.34
C ALA A 526 2.85 -8.68 1.21
N LYS A 527 2.29 -7.47 1.30
CA LYS A 527 0.92 -7.23 0.88
C LYS A 527 0.87 -6.95 -0.61
N VAL A 528 -0.21 -7.35 -1.24
CA VAL A 528 -0.54 -6.88 -2.56
C VAL A 528 -1.08 -5.47 -2.40
N TYR A 529 -0.37 -4.49 -2.94
CA TYR A 529 -0.89 -3.14 -3.04
C TYR A 529 -1.94 -3.11 -4.14
N PRO A 530 -3.22 -2.87 -3.85
CA PRO A 530 -4.07 -2.34 -4.89
C PRO A 530 -3.40 -1.02 -5.33
N ARG A 531 -3.13 -0.84 -6.61
CA ARG A 531 -2.83 0.50 -7.14
C ARG A 531 -4.14 1.29 -7.06
N THR A 532 -4.49 1.72 -5.86
CA THR A 532 -5.53 2.72 -5.67
C THR A 532 -4.87 4.05 -5.97
N THR A 533 -5.11 4.59 -7.16
CA THR A 533 -5.21 6.04 -7.22
C THR A 533 -6.33 6.40 -6.24
N PRO A 534 -6.09 7.24 -5.23
CA PRO A 534 -7.16 7.71 -4.39
C PRO A 534 -8.13 8.48 -5.28
N TYR A 535 -9.31 7.91 -5.50
CA TYR A 535 -10.39 8.60 -6.18
C TYR A 535 -11.18 9.35 -5.12
N SER A 536 -10.87 10.62 -4.97
CA SER A 536 -11.79 11.60 -4.44
C SER A 536 -12.45 12.31 -5.62
N ASN A 537 -13.59 11.83 -6.08
CA ASN A 537 -14.50 12.70 -6.81
C ASN A 537 -15.16 13.60 -5.76
N TRP A 538 -14.60 14.78 -5.58
CA TRP A 538 -15.21 15.81 -4.78
C TRP A 538 -16.37 16.41 -5.58
N SER A 539 -17.58 16.25 -5.12
CA SER A 539 -18.71 17.06 -5.56
C SER A 539 -19.30 17.76 -4.34
N GLN A 540 -19.00 19.02 -4.20
CA GLN A 540 -19.70 19.87 -3.25
C GLN A 540 -21.02 20.27 -3.91
N ILE A 541 -22.12 19.73 -3.40
CA ILE A 541 -23.46 20.18 -3.78
C ILE A 541 -23.87 21.20 -2.73
N LEU A 542 -23.70 22.47 -3.05
CA LEU A 542 -24.36 23.55 -2.31
C LEU A 542 -25.81 23.61 -2.77
N PRO A 543 -26.78 23.82 -1.84
CA PRO A 543 -28.19 23.94 -2.17
C PRO A 543 -28.48 25.13 -3.08
#